data_cae5262b1689176240daea4883080562
#
_entry.id   cae5262b1689176240daea4883080562
#
_cell.length_a   1.000
_cell.length_b   1.000
_cell.length_c   1.000
_cell.angle_alpha   90.00
_cell.angle_beta   90.00
_cell.angle_gamma   90.00
#
_symmetry.space_group_name_H-M   'P 1'
#
loop_
_entity.id
_entity.type
_entity.pdbx_description
1 polymer ?
#
loop_
_entity_poly.entity_id
_entity_poly.type
_entity_poly.pdbx_seq_one_letter_code
_entity_poly.pdbx_strand_id
1 'polypeptide(L)'
;MTVPAALPDLGAYRRFVVAFSGGKDSLAALLHLLSLGVPAHAIELHHHDVDGHGPTFMDWPCTPAYVRAIAEHFGIALYASWREGGFARELARDDAPTAPIAFETPTGIGRAGGNGPAGTRGLFPQTSPDLRVRWCSPALRIDVLAAAIRNQPRFLEGRTLVITGERAEESPSRARYATLEPHRTSTLARGVDHWRPVHDWTERLIWDAIAQARIRPHPAYVLG
;
A
#
# COMPACT_ATOMS: atom_id res chain seq x y z
N MET A 1 16.39 -22.37 -12.97
CA MET A 1 14.99 -22.71 -12.65
C MET A 1 14.72 -22.12 -11.28
N THR A 2 14.07 -20.97 -11.21
CA THR A 2 13.60 -20.38 -9.94
C THR A 2 12.45 -21.23 -9.43
N VAL A 3 12.59 -21.78 -8.22
CA VAL A 3 11.49 -22.43 -7.52
C VAL A 3 10.38 -21.38 -7.36
N PRO A 4 9.14 -21.64 -7.83
CA PRO A 4 8.08 -20.69 -7.63
C PRO A 4 7.95 -20.42 -6.13
N ALA A 5 7.87 -19.15 -5.76
CA ALA A 5 7.71 -18.74 -4.37
C ALA A 5 6.50 -19.49 -3.78
N ALA A 6 6.70 -20.15 -2.64
CA ALA A 6 5.66 -20.92 -2.02
C ALA A 6 4.45 -20.02 -1.75
N LEU A 7 3.31 -20.39 -2.32
CA LEU A 7 2.03 -19.72 -2.06
C LEU A 7 1.73 -19.84 -0.55
N PRO A 8 1.42 -18.73 0.16
CA PRO A 8 1.02 -18.82 1.56
C PRO A 8 -0.29 -19.63 1.68
N ASP A 9 -0.47 -20.30 2.80
CA ASP A 9 -1.75 -20.92 3.12
C ASP A 9 -2.81 -19.81 3.32
N LEU A 10 -3.51 -19.48 2.24
CA LEU A 10 -4.50 -18.41 2.25
C LEU A 10 -5.66 -18.69 3.22
N GLY A 11 -5.97 -19.96 3.51
CA GLY A 11 -7.00 -20.33 4.48
C GLY A 11 -6.66 -19.97 5.93
N ALA A 12 -5.38 -19.72 6.22
CA ALA A 12 -4.93 -19.30 7.54
C ALA A 12 -5.22 -17.81 7.85
N TYR A 13 -5.64 -17.03 6.86
CA TYR A 13 -5.85 -15.60 7.02
C TYR A 13 -7.34 -15.23 7.02
N ARG A 14 -7.73 -14.43 8.00
CA ARG A 14 -9.08 -13.88 8.10
C ARG A 14 -9.26 -12.64 7.22
N ARG A 15 -8.18 -11.90 6.94
CA ARG A 15 -8.23 -10.61 6.26
C ARG A 15 -7.05 -10.44 5.31
N PHE A 16 -7.32 -9.88 4.14
CA PHE A 16 -6.35 -9.58 3.10
C PHE A 16 -6.32 -8.07 2.85
N VAL A 17 -5.23 -7.41 3.22
CA VAL A 17 -5.03 -5.96 3.09
C VAL A 17 -4.16 -5.69 1.88
N VAL A 18 -4.73 -5.20 0.80
CA VAL A 18 -3.98 -4.81 -0.41
C VAL A 18 -3.59 -3.33 -0.31
N ALA A 19 -2.29 -3.02 -0.23
CA ALA A 19 -1.79 -1.65 -0.34
C ALA A 19 -1.99 -1.18 -1.80
N PHE A 20 -3.11 -0.53 -2.05
CA PHE A 20 -3.61 -0.25 -3.39
C PHE A 20 -3.36 1.21 -3.80
N SER A 21 -2.34 1.42 -4.63
CA SER A 21 -2.01 2.74 -5.15
C SER A 21 -2.78 3.12 -6.43
N GLY A 22 -3.50 2.18 -7.04
CA GLY A 22 -4.08 2.34 -8.38
C GLY A 22 -3.09 2.07 -9.52
N GLY A 23 -1.79 1.91 -9.23
CA GLY A 23 -0.79 1.56 -10.23
C GLY A 23 -0.91 0.10 -10.71
N LYS A 24 -0.34 -0.19 -11.90
CA LYS A 24 -0.42 -1.50 -12.57
C LYS A 24 -0.04 -2.67 -11.68
N ASP A 25 1.02 -2.51 -10.88
CA ASP A 25 1.56 -3.61 -10.07
C ASP A 25 0.64 -3.93 -8.88
N SER A 26 0.07 -2.93 -8.21
CA SER A 26 -0.93 -3.13 -7.16
C SER A 26 -2.25 -3.69 -7.71
N LEU A 27 -2.64 -3.31 -8.92
CA LEU A 27 -3.80 -3.87 -9.61
C LEU A 27 -3.56 -5.34 -9.96
N ALA A 28 -2.40 -5.69 -10.54
CA ALA A 28 -2.07 -7.07 -10.85
C ALA A 28 -2.00 -7.96 -9.60
N ALA A 29 -1.47 -7.44 -8.48
CA ALA A 29 -1.47 -8.14 -7.20
C ALA A 29 -2.90 -8.43 -6.69
N LEU A 30 -3.83 -7.48 -6.82
CA LEU A 30 -5.24 -7.67 -6.51
C LEU A 30 -5.88 -8.73 -7.43
N LEU A 31 -5.66 -8.63 -8.74
CA LEU A 31 -6.21 -9.56 -9.72
C LEU A 31 -5.71 -10.99 -9.48
N HIS A 32 -4.43 -11.13 -9.15
CA HIS A 32 -3.86 -12.42 -8.79
C HIS A 32 -4.49 -12.99 -7.52
N LEU A 33 -4.66 -12.18 -6.47
CA LEU A 33 -5.34 -12.61 -5.24
C LEU A 33 -6.77 -13.10 -5.52
N LEU A 34 -7.52 -12.39 -6.34
CA LEU A 34 -8.87 -12.79 -6.76
C LEU A 34 -8.86 -14.08 -7.58
N SER A 35 -7.87 -14.27 -8.47
CA SER A 35 -7.74 -15.49 -9.29
C SER A 35 -7.44 -16.74 -8.45
N LEU A 36 -6.88 -16.57 -7.25
CA LEU A 36 -6.66 -17.64 -6.28
C LEU A 36 -7.91 -17.98 -5.45
N GLY A 37 -9.05 -17.34 -5.73
CA GLY A 37 -10.32 -17.63 -5.11
C GLY A 37 -10.55 -16.95 -3.76
N VAL A 38 -9.73 -15.98 -3.38
CA VAL A 38 -9.97 -15.20 -2.15
C VAL A 38 -11.25 -14.37 -2.34
N PRO A 39 -12.25 -14.52 -1.46
CA PRO A 39 -13.53 -13.85 -1.65
C PRO A 39 -13.41 -12.34 -1.40
N ALA A 40 -14.10 -11.52 -2.21
CA ALA A 40 -14.03 -10.07 -2.16
C ALA A 40 -14.29 -9.48 -0.75
N HIS A 41 -15.20 -10.08 0.02
CA HIS A 41 -15.52 -9.60 1.36
C HIS A 41 -14.40 -9.81 2.40
N ALA A 42 -13.41 -10.67 2.10
CA ALA A 42 -12.23 -10.86 2.95
C ALA A 42 -11.07 -9.93 2.55
N ILE A 43 -11.19 -9.24 1.40
CA ILE A 43 -10.20 -8.30 0.88
C ILE A 43 -10.57 -6.88 1.28
N GLU A 44 -9.56 -6.09 1.62
CA GLU A 44 -9.66 -4.66 1.86
C GLU A 44 -8.61 -3.95 1.01
N LEU A 45 -9.00 -2.93 0.24
CA LEU A 45 -8.07 -2.04 -0.42
C LEU A 45 -7.70 -0.91 0.53
N HIS A 46 -6.41 -0.71 0.77
CA HIS A 46 -5.89 0.40 1.54
C HIS A 46 -5.15 1.36 0.62
N HIS A 47 -5.76 2.51 0.36
CA HIS A 47 -5.18 3.58 -0.46
C HIS A 47 -4.51 4.63 0.44
N HIS A 48 -3.28 5.00 0.09
CA HIS A 48 -2.52 6.02 0.83
C HIS A 48 -2.52 7.32 0.03
N ASP A 49 -3.34 8.28 0.45
CA ASP A 49 -3.37 9.61 -0.14
C ASP A 49 -2.10 10.37 0.26
N VAL A 50 -1.19 10.51 -0.69
CA VAL A 50 0.10 11.16 -0.47
C VAL A 50 0.01 12.68 -0.37
N ASP A 51 -1.08 13.28 -0.83
CA ASP A 51 -1.36 14.71 -0.74
C ASP A 51 -2.15 15.09 0.53
N GLY A 52 -2.57 14.08 1.32
CA GLY A 52 -3.10 14.26 2.67
C GLY A 52 -4.45 14.96 2.71
N HIS A 53 -5.35 14.67 1.77
CA HIS A 53 -6.65 15.31 1.57
C HIS A 53 -6.55 16.83 1.25
N GLY A 54 -5.36 17.25 0.82
CA GLY A 54 -5.10 18.61 0.35
C GLY A 54 -5.25 18.74 -1.17
N PRO A 55 -4.83 19.90 -1.71
CA PRO A 55 -4.71 20.08 -3.16
C PRO A 55 -3.76 19.04 -3.77
N THR A 56 -4.09 18.51 -4.93
CA THR A 56 -3.27 17.57 -5.66
C THR A 56 -1.91 18.18 -6.00
N PHE A 57 -0.84 17.52 -5.57
CA PHE A 57 0.54 17.98 -5.76
C PHE A 57 1.46 16.86 -6.25
N MET A 58 1.38 15.68 -5.63
CA MET A 58 2.27 14.54 -5.91
C MET A 58 1.57 13.36 -6.55
N ASP A 59 0.25 13.33 -6.51
CA ASP A 59 -0.54 12.28 -7.15
C ASP A 59 -1.31 12.84 -8.37
N TRP A 60 -1.88 11.95 -9.16
CA TRP A 60 -2.75 12.33 -10.27
C TRP A 60 -4.15 12.70 -9.75
N PRO A 61 -4.77 13.76 -10.25
CA PRO A 61 -6.13 14.15 -9.81
C PRO A 61 -7.18 13.06 -9.97
N CYS A 62 -6.96 12.13 -10.90
CA CYS A 62 -7.87 11.02 -11.17
C CYS A 62 -7.66 9.79 -10.27
N THR A 63 -6.56 9.70 -9.50
CA THR A 63 -6.24 8.53 -8.68
C THR A 63 -7.35 8.17 -7.68
N PRO A 64 -7.91 9.10 -6.89
CA PRO A 64 -8.97 8.74 -5.93
C PRO A 64 -10.22 8.19 -6.60
N ALA A 65 -10.61 8.75 -7.75
CA ALA A 65 -11.76 8.26 -8.52
C ALA A 65 -11.50 6.88 -9.12
N TYR A 66 -10.30 6.66 -9.65
CA TYR A 66 -9.89 5.38 -10.21
C TYR A 66 -9.88 4.26 -9.14
N VAL A 67 -9.26 4.52 -8.00
CA VAL A 67 -9.17 3.56 -6.89
C VAL A 67 -10.56 3.17 -6.40
N ARG A 68 -11.46 4.14 -6.27
CA ARG A 68 -12.86 3.91 -5.90
C ARG A 68 -13.59 3.07 -6.93
N ALA A 69 -13.44 3.38 -8.22
CA ALA A 69 -14.08 2.62 -9.30
C ALA A 69 -13.63 1.14 -9.31
N ILE A 70 -12.35 0.86 -9.04
CA ILE A 70 -11.84 -0.51 -8.89
C ILE A 70 -12.47 -1.21 -7.68
N ALA A 71 -12.53 -0.55 -6.54
CA ALA A 71 -13.14 -1.10 -5.32
C ALA A 71 -14.62 -1.45 -5.55
N GLU A 72 -15.38 -0.54 -6.15
CA GLU A 72 -16.79 -0.72 -6.50
C GLU A 72 -16.99 -1.85 -7.53
N HIS A 73 -16.14 -1.92 -8.57
CA HIS A 73 -16.21 -2.96 -9.61
C HIS A 73 -16.10 -4.37 -9.02
N PHE A 74 -15.23 -4.57 -8.03
CA PHE A 74 -15.04 -5.88 -7.39
C PHE A 74 -15.86 -6.07 -6.12
N GLY A 75 -16.61 -5.06 -5.67
CA GLY A 75 -17.36 -5.11 -4.41
C GLY A 75 -16.46 -5.26 -3.17
N ILE A 76 -15.28 -4.62 -3.20
CA ILE A 76 -14.27 -4.71 -2.15
C ILE A 76 -14.30 -3.43 -1.31
N ALA A 77 -14.17 -3.57 0.01
CA ALA A 77 -14.07 -2.42 0.92
C ALA A 77 -12.80 -1.60 0.63
N LEU A 78 -12.94 -0.27 0.55
CA LEU A 78 -11.85 0.67 0.36
C LEU A 78 -11.70 1.54 1.60
N TYR A 79 -10.48 1.67 2.09
CA TYR A 79 -10.10 2.56 3.18
C TYR A 79 -8.98 3.48 2.76
N ALA A 80 -9.20 4.78 2.85
CA ALA A 80 -8.15 5.77 2.66
C ALA A 80 -7.37 5.99 3.96
N SER A 81 -6.09 6.30 3.83
CA SER A 81 -5.25 6.73 4.95
C SER A 81 -4.20 7.72 4.46
N TRP A 82 -3.85 8.67 5.30
CA TRP A 82 -2.95 9.76 4.91
C TRP A 82 -2.22 10.36 6.11
N ARG A 83 -1.06 10.93 5.85
CA ARG A 83 -0.45 11.87 6.79
C ARG A 83 -1.08 13.24 6.59
N GLU A 84 -1.53 13.89 7.64
CA GLU A 84 -2.19 15.20 7.55
C GLU A 84 -1.30 16.25 6.88
N GLY A 85 -1.84 16.90 5.84
CA GLY A 85 -1.14 17.84 4.98
C GLY A 85 -0.15 17.19 4.00
N GLY A 86 -0.05 15.86 3.97
CA GLY A 86 0.61 15.07 2.95
C GLY A 86 2.07 15.44 2.68
N PHE A 87 2.45 15.28 1.41
CA PHE A 87 3.80 15.52 0.94
C PHE A 87 4.22 16.98 1.14
N ALA A 88 3.37 17.94 0.81
CA ALA A 88 3.71 19.37 0.88
C ALA A 88 4.05 19.80 2.32
N ARG A 89 3.24 19.40 3.29
CA ARG A 89 3.51 19.69 4.71
C ARG A 89 4.77 19.00 5.22
N GLU A 90 4.99 17.73 4.84
CA GLU A 90 6.17 17.00 5.28
C GLU A 90 7.44 17.58 4.64
N LEU A 91 7.40 18.03 3.38
CA LEU A 91 8.50 18.71 2.71
C LEU A 91 8.86 20.05 3.39
N ALA A 92 7.84 20.85 3.71
CA ALA A 92 8.01 22.16 4.35
C ALA A 92 8.25 22.07 5.86
N ARG A 93 8.37 20.88 6.43
CA ARG A 93 8.56 20.69 7.88
C ARG A 93 9.89 21.29 8.33
N ASP A 94 9.83 22.21 9.29
CA ASP A 94 10.97 22.87 9.91
C ASP A 94 10.80 22.90 11.43
N ASP A 95 11.78 22.37 12.13
CA ASP A 95 11.85 22.22 13.59
C ASP A 95 10.49 21.82 14.23
N ALA A 96 9.82 20.87 13.62
CA ALA A 96 8.49 20.43 14.01
C ALA A 96 8.38 18.90 13.95
N PRO A 97 7.47 18.26 14.73
CA PRO A 97 7.20 16.85 14.60
C PRO A 97 6.52 16.55 13.26
N THR A 98 6.63 15.29 12.80
CA THR A 98 5.82 14.80 11.67
C THR A 98 4.34 14.93 12.02
N ALA A 99 3.52 15.26 11.02
CA ALA A 99 2.08 15.35 11.22
C ALA A 99 1.47 13.99 11.63
N PRO A 100 0.33 13.99 12.33
CA PRO A 100 -0.43 12.77 12.61
C PRO A 100 -0.83 12.07 11.32
N ILE A 101 -1.15 10.78 11.47
CA ILE A 101 -1.72 9.96 10.41
C ILE A 101 -3.21 9.77 10.73
N ALA A 102 -4.05 10.11 9.77
CA ALA A 102 -5.47 9.78 9.78
C ALA A 102 -5.71 8.55 8.90
N PHE A 103 -6.70 7.74 9.25
CA PHE A 103 -7.05 6.54 8.50
C PHE A 103 -8.53 6.22 8.66
N GLU A 104 -9.16 5.82 7.57
CA GLU A 104 -10.54 5.34 7.59
C GLU A 104 -10.64 3.97 8.26
N THR A 105 -11.75 3.74 8.92
CA THR A 105 -12.13 2.50 9.57
C THR A 105 -13.59 2.18 9.21
N PRO A 106 -14.09 0.96 9.47
CA PRO A 106 -15.50 0.65 9.24
C PRO A 106 -16.49 1.56 9.96
N THR A 107 -16.05 2.26 11.02
CA THR A 107 -16.92 3.06 11.89
C THR A 107 -16.60 4.55 11.90
N GLY A 108 -15.66 5.01 11.07
CA GLY A 108 -15.26 6.41 11.00
C GLY A 108 -13.78 6.62 10.75
N ILE A 109 -13.19 7.69 11.20
CA ILE A 109 -11.79 8.06 10.99
C ILE A 109 -11.03 7.93 12.33
N GLY A 110 -9.96 7.14 12.30
CA GLY A 110 -8.97 7.06 13.37
C GLY A 110 -7.80 8.03 13.13
N ARG A 111 -7.05 8.34 14.18
CA ARG A 111 -5.89 9.23 14.14
C ARG A 111 -4.79 8.73 15.07
N ALA A 112 -3.53 8.79 14.62
CA ALA A 112 -2.38 8.33 15.42
C ALA A 112 -1.11 9.13 15.12
N GLY A 113 -0.20 9.21 16.10
CA GLY A 113 1.09 9.91 15.95
C GLY A 113 0.97 11.43 16.04
N GLY A 114 1.93 12.14 15.47
CA GLY A 114 1.99 13.62 15.51
C GLY A 114 2.72 14.20 16.72
N ASN A 115 3.17 13.37 17.64
CA ASN A 115 3.82 13.75 18.90
C ASN A 115 5.28 13.25 19.00
N GLY A 116 5.91 12.96 17.86
CA GLY A 116 7.32 12.58 17.80
C GLY A 116 8.25 13.78 18.01
N PRO A 117 9.58 13.54 17.99
CA PRO A 117 10.55 14.62 18.09
C PRO A 117 10.45 15.59 16.93
N ALA A 118 10.80 16.84 17.20
CA ALA A 118 10.95 17.86 16.16
C ALA A 118 12.06 17.48 15.17
N GLY A 119 11.94 17.98 13.96
CA GLY A 119 12.94 17.76 12.91
C GLY A 119 12.60 18.52 11.66
N THR A 120 13.57 18.65 10.77
CA THR A 120 13.48 19.42 9.53
C THR A 120 13.61 18.51 8.32
N ARG A 121 12.86 18.81 7.25
CA ARG A 121 13.01 18.19 5.91
C ARG A 121 13.67 19.13 4.92
N GLY A 122 12.93 20.05 4.35
CA GLY A 122 13.43 21.11 3.46
C GLY A 122 13.93 20.65 2.09
N LEU A 123 14.10 19.33 1.87
CA LEU A 123 14.64 18.78 0.63
C LEU A 123 13.70 17.74 0.02
N PHE A 124 13.57 17.78 -1.31
CA PHE A 124 12.85 16.74 -2.05
C PHE A 124 13.51 15.37 -1.84
N PRO A 125 12.70 14.29 -1.80
CA PRO A 125 13.23 12.95 -1.71
C PRO A 125 14.03 12.60 -2.98
N GLN A 126 15.15 11.91 -2.81
CA GLN A 126 15.96 11.45 -3.92
C GLN A 126 15.60 10.01 -4.29
N THR A 127 15.81 9.65 -5.55
CA THR A 127 15.74 8.26 -6.01
C THR A 127 16.88 7.48 -5.39
N SER A 128 16.57 6.63 -4.41
CA SER A 128 17.55 5.86 -3.64
C SER A 128 16.89 4.63 -3.01
N PRO A 129 17.63 3.52 -2.80
CA PRO A 129 17.19 2.43 -1.94
C PRO A 129 17.16 2.84 -0.46
N ASP A 130 17.91 3.87 -0.05
CA ASP A 130 17.91 4.38 1.32
C ASP A 130 16.63 5.17 1.61
N LEU A 131 15.80 4.65 2.53
CA LEU A 131 14.54 5.25 2.94
C LEU A 131 14.72 6.57 3.71
N ARG A 132 15.94 6.90 4.19
CA ARG A 132 16.21 8.19 4.84
C ARG A 132 16.21 9.33 3.82
N VAL A 133 16.74 9.09 2.62
CA VAL A 133 16.74 10.07 1.53
C VAL A 133 15.49 9.97 0.65
N ARG A 134 14.93 8.76 0.49
CA ARG A 134 13.62 8.54 -0.13
C ARG A 134 12.51 8.59 0.92
N TRP A 135 12.52 9.62 1.74
CA TRP A 135 11.64 9.78 2.90
C TRP A 135 10.14 9.74 2.59
N CYS A 136 9.72 10.05 1.35
CA CYS A 136 8.31 10.00 0.95
C CYS A 136 7.71 8.60 1.09
N SER A 137 8.49 7.53 0.84
CA SER A 137 7.99 6.16 0.97
C SER A 137 7.65 5.78 2.42
N PRO A 138 8.56 5.92 3.40
CA PRO A 138 8.19 5.65 4.79
C PRO A 138 7.14 6.64 5.30
N ALA A 139 7.31 7.95 5.11
CA ALA A 139 6.45 8.95 5.72
C ALA A 139 5.01 8.92 5.23
N LEU A 140 4.78 8.66 3.94
CA LEU A 140 3.46 8.81 3.30
C LEU A 140 2.79 7.48 2.91
N ARG A 141 3.47 6.34 3.04
CA ARG A 141 2.94 5.04 2.66
C ARG A 141 3.18 3.98 3.73
N ILE A 142 4.43 3.64 4.02
CA ILE A 142 4.78 2.52 4.91
C ILE A 142 4.29 2.76 6.34
N ASP A 143 4.58 3.94 6.89
CA ASP A 143 4.18 4.29 8.26
C ASP A 143 2.66 4.56 8.35
N VAL A 144 2.07 5.04 7.26
CA VAL A 144 0.63 5.29 7.16
C VAL A 144 -0.15 3.98 7.26
N LEU A 145 0.20 2.96 6.47
CA LEU A 145 -0.41 1.64 6.59
C LEU A 145 -0.15 1.02 7.96
N ALA A 146 1.09 1.13 8.45
CA ALA A 146 1.44 0.57 9.75
C ALA A 146 0.63 1.22 10.90
N ALA A 147 0.38 2.53 10.82
CA ALA A 147 -0.46 3.23 11.80
C ALA A 147 -1.92 2.75 11.72
N ALA A 148 -2.48 2.62 10.52
CA ALA A 148 -3.83 2.10 10.32
C ALA A 148 -3.99 0.69 10.91
N ILE A 149 -3.04 -0.21 10.69
CA ILE A 149 -3.09 -1.58 11.23
C ILE A 149 -2.92 -1.58 12.76
N ARG A 150 -1.98 -0.79 13.32
CA ARG A 150 -1.68 -0.82 14.76
C ARG A 150 -2.80 -0.26 15.63
N ASN A 151 -3.57 0.68 15.12
CA ASN A 151 -4.54 1.44 15.89
C ASN A 151 -6.00 1.02 15.65
N GLN A 152 -6.23 -0.17 15.06
CA GLN A 152 -7.56 -0.74 14.91
C GLN A 152 -7.63 -2.11 15.58
N PRO A 153 -8.47 -2.30 16.61
CA PRO A 153 -8.61 -3.57 17.34
C PRO A 153 -8.94 -4.78 16.45
N ARG A 154 -9.64 -4.55 15.33
CA ARG A 154 -10.03 -5.61 14.39
C ARG A 154 -8.84 -6.39 13.79
N PHE A 155 -7.64 -5.81 13.79
CA PHE A 155 -6.42 -6.49 13.37
C PHE A 155 -5.79 -7.38 14.44
N LEU A 156 -6.38 -7.46 15.63
CA LEU A 156 -6.06 -8.45 16.66
C LEU A 156 -6.89 -9.74 16.48
N GLU A 157 -7.91 -9.70 15.63
CA GLU A 157 -8.84 -10.79 15.39
C GLU A 157 -8.42 -11.66 14.21
N GLY A 158 -7.70 -12.75 14.46
CA GLY A 158 -7.18 -13.65 13.44
C GLY A 158 -5.95 -13.07 12.71
N ARG A 159 -5.45 -13.82 11.73
CA ARG A 159 -4.27 -13.41 10.96
C ARG A 159 -4.66 -12.49 9.80
N THR A 160 -3.80 -11.55 9.51
CA THR A 160 -3.93 -10.62 8.37
C THR A 160 -2.76 -10.84 7.41
N LEU A 161 -3.05 -10.89 6.11
CA LEU A 161 -2.05 -10.86 5.06
C LEU A 161 -2.04 -9.48 4.41
N VAL A 162 -0.91 -8.77 4.49
CA VAL A 162 -0.68 -7.53 3.76
C VAL A 162 -0.10 -7.87 2.39
N ILE A 163 -0.67 -7.34 1.34
CA ILE A 163 -0.28 -7.58 -0.05
C ILE A 163 0.25 -6.30 -0.68
N THR A 164 1.42 -6.37 -1.31
CA THR A 164 2.00 -5.28 -2.09
C THR A 164 2.42 -5.74 -3.48
N GLY A 165 2.41 -4.82 -4.45
CA GLY A 165 2.78 -5.09 -5.84
C GLY A 165 4.26 -4.87 -6.15
N GLU A 166 5.16 -4.95 -5.16
CA GLU A 166 6.61 -4.78 -5.38
C GLU A 166 7.19 -5.91 -6.22
N ARG A 167 7.98 -5.57 -7.25
CA ARG A 167 8.61 -6.53 -8.17
C ARG A 167 10.13 -6.49 -8.10
N ALA A 168 10.75 -7.66 -8.27
CA ALA A 168 12.20 -7.83 -8.34
C ALA A 168 12.83 -7.00 -9.48
N GLU A 169 12.13 -6.91 -10.61
CA GLU A 169 12.58 -6.21 -11.82
C GLU A 169 12.72 -4.68 -11.62
N GLU A 170 12.05 -4.09 -10.64
CA GLU A 170 12.05 -2.64 -10.44
C GLU A 170 13.38 -2.10 -9.91
N SER A 171 14.15 -2.91 -9.18
CA SER A 171 15.49 -2.51 -8.72
C SER A 171 16.27 -3.67 -8.08
N PRO A 172 17.63 -3.59 -8.07
CA PRO A 172 18.46 -4.60 -7.37
C PRO A 172 18.16 -4.74 -5.88
N SER A 173 17.67 -3.69 -5.23
CA SER A 173 17.27 -3.77 -3.83
C SER A 173 15.97 -4.56 -3.66
N ARG A 174 14.97 -4.35 -4.55
CA ARG A 174 13.71 -5.09 -4.53
C ARG A 174 13.87 -6.55 -4.91
N ALA A 175 14.81 -6.87 -5.80
CA ALA A 175 15.11 -8.26 -6.15
C ALA A 175 15.54 -9.14 -4.96
N ARG A 176 15.97 -8.52 -3.85
CA ARG A 176 16.35 -9.23 -2.62
C ARG A 176 15.22 -9.34 -1.59
N TYR A 177 14.04 -8.81 -1.86
CA TYR A 177 12.93 -8.92 -0.93
C TYR A 177 12.43 -10.36 -0.86
N ALA A 178 12.09 -10.81 0.34
CA ALA A 178 11.37 -12.06 0.49
C ALA A 178 9.95 -11.92 -0.08
N THR A 179 9.47 -12.96 -0.74
CA THR A 179 8.09 -12.97 -1.25
C THR A 179 7.06 -13.04 -0.15
N LEU A 180 7.40 -13.71 0.96
CA LEU A 180 6.58 -13.80 2.16
C LEU A 180 7.47 -13.59 3.38
N GLU A 181 7.07 -12.70 4.28
CA GLU A 181 7.78 -12.42 5.53
C GLU A 181 6.82 -11.88 6.59
N PRO A 182 7.16 -11.91 7.88
CA PRO A 182 6.40 -11.21 8.91
C PRO A 182 6.32 -9.71 8.59
N HIS A 183 5.12 -9.12 8.64
CA HIS A 183 4.97 -7.69 8.44
C HIS A 183 5.49 -6.91 9.66
N ARG A 184 6.01 -5.70 9.44
CA ARG A 184 6.56 -4.81 10.49
C ARG A 184 5.58 -4.47 11.63
N THR A 185 4.30 -4.73 11.47
CA THR A 185 3.27 -4.56 12.50
C THR A 185 2.95 -5.84 13.23
N SER A 186 3.56 -6.97 12.86
CA SER A 186 3.35 -8.25 13.52
C SER A 186 3.84 -8.19 14.97
N THR A 187 3.09 -8.79 15.87
CA THR A 187 3.41 -8.96 17.30
C THR A 187 2.84 -10.30 17.77
N LEU A 188 3.13 -10.71 18.99
CA LEU A 188 2.54 -11.92 19.58
C LEU A 188 1.00 -11.86 19.60
N ALA A 189 0.42 -10.68 19.81
CA ALA A 189 -1.03 -10.50 19.85
C ALA A 189 -1.65 -10.20 18.48
N ARG A 190 -0.86 -9.86 17.47
CA ARG A 190 -1.31 -9.48 16.13
C ARG A 190 -0.50 -10.21 15.08
N GLY A 191 -1.04 -11.27 14.52
CA GLY A 191 -0.42 -12.01 13.42
C GLY A 191 -0.62 -11.29 12.10
N VAL A 192 0.44 -10.67 11.57
CA VAL A 192 0.41 -10.00 10.26
C VAL A 192 1.61 -10.45 9.45
N ASP A 193 1.35 -10.97 8.27
CA ASP A 193 2.39 -11.30 7.29
C ASP A 193 2.32 -10.35 6.10
N HIS A 194 3.43 -10.25 5.38
CA HIS A 194 3.58 -9.46 4.17
C HIS A 194 3.89 -10.38 3.00
N TRP A 195 3.05 -10.34 1.98
CA TRP A 195 3.19 -11.14 0.77
C TRP A 195 3.29 -10.25 -0.47
N ARG A 196 4.22 -10.61 -1.36
CA ARG A 196 4.46 -9.96 -2.65
C ARG A 196 4.14 -10.94 -3.77
N PRO A 197 2.85 -11.11 -4.12
CA PRO A 197 2.41 -12.16 -5.04
C PRO A 197 2.99 -12.04 -6.46
N VAL A 198 3.30 -10.82 -6.88
CA VAL A 198 3.80 -10.51 -8.23
C VAL A 198 5.31 -10.21 -8.24
N HIS A 199 6.03 -10.57 -7.16
CA HIS A 199 7.45 -10.24 -7.00
C HIS A 199 8.32 -10.70 -8.17
N ASP A 200 8.10 -11.92 -8.64
CA ASP A 200 8.87 -12.54 -9.73
C ASP A 200 8.25 -12.29 -11.12
N TRP A 201 7.21 -11.47 -11.20
CA TRP A 201 6.56 -11.17 -12.47
C TRP A 201 7.33 -10.10 -13.24
N THR A 202 7.46 -10.34 -14.56
CA THR A 202 7.92 -9.30 -15.48
C THR A 202 6.85 -8.24 -15.69
N GLU A 203 7.24 -7.06 -16.13
CA GLU A 203 6.29 -6.01 -16.48
C GLU A 203 5.28 -6.47 -17.54
N ARG A 204 5.71 -7.30 -18.48
CA ARG A 204 4.83 -7.92 -19.47
C ARG A 204 3.74 -8.76 -18.82
N LEU A 205 4.07 -9.62 -17.86
CA LEU A 205 3.07 -10.44 -17.15
C LEU A 205 2.06 -9.59 -16.38
N ILE A 206 2.49 -8.45 -15.83
CA ILE A 206 1.59 -7.47 -15.20
C ILE A 206 0.56 -6.96 -16.21
N TRP A 207 1.02 -6.52 -17.38
CA TRP A 207 0.12 -6.01 -18.41
C TRP A 207 -0.78 -7.09 -19.00
N ASP A 208 -0.27 -8.29 -19.21
CA ASP A 208 -1.05 -9.44 -19.69
C ASP A 208 -2.19 -9.79 -18.70
N ALA A 209 -1.91 -9.79 -17.40
CA ALA A 209 -2.93 -10.05 -16.37
C ALA A 209 -4.03 -8.97 -16.35
N ILE A 210 -3.66 -7.69 -16.47
CA ILE A 210 -4.62 -6.57 -16.52
C ILE A 210 -5.48 -6.68 -17.79
N ALA A 211 -4.87 -6.97 -18.93
CA ALA A 211 -5.59 -7.14 -20.20
C ALA A 211 -6.53 -8.34 -20.16
N GLN A 212 -6.09 -9.47 -19.60
CA GLN A 212 -6.93 -10.67 -19.45
C GLN A 212 -8.15 -10.41 -18.56
N ALA A 213 -7.99 -9.63 -17.50
CA ALA A 213 -9.08 -9.21 -16.63
C ALA A 213 -10.01 -8.17 -17.28
N ARG A 214 -9.65 -7.61 -18.44
CA ARG A 214 -10.38 -6.55 -19.15
C ARG A 214 -10.62 -5.30 -18.31
N ILE A 215 -9.70 -5.01 -17.38
CA ILE A 215 -9.73 -3.80 -16.56
C ILE A 215 -8.94 -2.71 -17.26
N ARG A 216 -9.48 -1.50 -17.30
CA ARG A 216 -8.73 -0.33 -17.78
C ARG A 216 -7.66 0.03 -16.73
N PRO A 217 -6.40 0.18 -17.13
CA PRO A 217 -5.35 0.65 -16.22
C PRO A 217 -5.58 2.11 -15.83
N HIS A 218 -4.85 2.57 -14.82
CA HIS A 218 -4.89 3.96 -14.37
C HIS A 218 -4.64 4.92 -15.55
N PRO A 219 -5.43 6.00 -15.69
CA PRO A 219 -5.32 6.93 -16.84
C PRO A 219 -3.93 7.51 -17.07
N ALA A 220 -3.11 7.64 -16.03
CA ALA A 220 -1.74 8.11 -16.15
C ALA A 220 -0.91 7.30 -17.16
N TYR A 221 -1.16 6.00 -17.32
CA TYR A 221 -0.45 5.16 -18.28
C TYR A 221 -0.79 5.43 -19.76
N VAL A 222 -1.86 6.19 -20.01
CA VAL A 222 -2.25 6.62 -21.37
C VAL A 222 -1.56 7.94 -21.74
N LEU A 223 -1.12 8.68 -20.74
CA LEU A 223 -0.52 10.00 -20.92
C LEU A 223 1.01 9.94 -21.13
N GLY A 224 1.63 8.78 -20.94
CA GLY A 224 3.06 8.52 -21.17
C GLY A 224 3.88 8.49 -19.90
#